data_01614228185d446212570fa095c14180
#
_entry.id   01614228185d446212570fa095c14180
#
_cell.length_a   1.000
_cell.length_b   1.000
_cell.length_c   1.000
_cell.angle_alpha   90.00
_cell.angle_beta   90.00
_cell.angle_gamma   90.00
#
_symmetry.space_group_name_H-M   'P 1'
#
loop_
_entity.id
_entity.type
_entity.pdbx_description
1 polymer ?
#
loop_
_entity_poly.entity_id
_entity_poly.type
_entity_poly.pdbx_seq_one_letter_code
_entity_poly.pdbx_strand_id
1 'polypeptide(L)'
;MRITKKLIVAGIVSLAATGGAVYATTAYASEAAETAETAAPAVAPKVTAEQAISIALKEVPGSWVSELDFDSRGQQADTWELELTKGAERHEVDVDAASGKVTKQQADQDDDDQNEDGDDGDDD
;
A
#
# COMPACT_ATOMS: atom_id res chain seq x y z
N MET A 1 3.71 -0.37 15.37
CA MET A 1 4.40 0.70 14.66
C MET A 1 4.69 0.22 13.25
N ARG A 2 3.86 0.56 12.32
CA ARG A 2 4.07 0.20 10.92
C ARG A 2 4.84 1.29 10.23
N ILE A 3 6.04 0.97 9.83
CA ILE A 3 6.83 1.86 8.99
C ILE A 3 6.44 1.55 7.55
N THR A 4 5.54 2.33 7.02
CA THR A 4 5.26 2.32 5.60
C THR A 4 6.45 2.97 4.91
N LYS A 5 7.36 2.15 4.42
CA LYS A 5 8.43 2.67 3.56
C LYS A 5 7.81 3.00 2.21
N LYS A 6 7.36 4.22 2.07
CA LYS A 6 7.11 4.78 0.75
C LYS A 6 8.46 4.96 0.07
N LEU A 7 8.83 4.03 -0.77
CA LEU A 7 9.95 4.20 -1.69
C LEU A 7 9.52 5.20 -2.75
N ILE A 8 9.80 6.47 -2.48
CA ILE A 8 9.78 7.49 -3.51
C ILE A 8 11.09 7.34 -4.26
N VAL A 9 11.06 6.67 -5.37
CA VAL A 9 12.17 6.71 -6.30
C VAL A 9 12.10 8.05 -7.02
N ALA A 10 12.77 9.03 -6.45
CA ALA A 10 13.06 10.25 -7.15
C ALA A 10 14.17 9.95 -8.17
N GLY A 11 13.79 9.73 -9.40
CA GLY A 11 14.72 9.65 -10.51
C GLY A 11 15.36 11.01 -10.72
N ILE A 12 16.61 11.16 -10.32
CA ILE A 12 17.41 12.31 -10.69
C ILE A 12 17.88 12.08 -12.11
N VAL A 13 17.23 12.71 -13.04
CA VAL A 13 17.74 12.83 -14.41
C VAL A 13 18.78 13.91 -14.42
N SER A 14 20.04 13.54 -14.34
CA SER A 14 21.13 14.45 -14.60
C SER A 14 21.28 14.57 -16.11
N LEU A 15 20.77 15.64 -16.64
CA LEU A 15 21.02 16.02 -18.03
C LEU A 15 22.34 16.75 -18.10
N ALA A 16 23.41 16.04 -18.42
CA ALA A 16 24.65 16.66 -18.84
C ALA A 16 24.57 16.88 -20.36
N ALA A 17 24.26 18.10 -20.72
CA ALA A 17 24.34 18.52 -22.11
C ALA A 17 25.79 18.88 -22.44
N THR A 18 26.45 18.04 -23.18
CA THR A 18 27.59 18.44 -23.98
C THR A 18 27.26 18.22 -25.43
N GLY A 19 27.41 19.29 -26.17
CA GLY A 19 27.02 19.41 -27.55
C GLY A 19 27.66 18.39 -28.49
N GLY A 20 26.87 18.00 -29.44
CA GLY A 20 27.26 17.16 -30.55
C GLY A 20 26.00 16.88 -31.31
N ALA A 21 25.84 17.62 -32.39
CA ALA A 21 24.82 17.32 -33.34
C ALA A 21 24.88 15.86 -33.64
N VAL A 22 23.78 15.18 -33.66
CA VAL A 22 23.56 14.17 -34.65
C VAL A 22 22.48 13.20 -34.24
N TYR A 23 21.54 13.14 -35.11
CA TYR A 23 20.70 12.00 -35.37
C TYR A 23 19.91 11.48 -34.19
N ALA A 24 18.77 12.09 -34.05
CA ALA A 24 17.66 11.49 -33.36
C ALA A 24 17.38 10.10 -33.97
N THR A 25 18.09 9.14 -33.52
CA THR A 25 17.61 7.78 -33.60
C THR A 25 17.11 7.44 -32.23
N THR A 26 15.91 7.78 -31.99
CA THR A 26 14.92 7.00 -31.27
C THR A 26 15.52 5.96 -30.32
N ALA A 27 16.05 6.41 -29.26
CA ALA A 27 16.33 5.55 -28.13
C ALA A 27 15.17 5.61 -27.13
N TYR A 28 13.97 5.32 -27.56
CA TYR A 28 12.83 5.19 -26.64
C TYR A 28 12.76 3.83 -25.96
N ALA A 29 13.70 2.95 -26.28
CA ALA A 29 13.65 1.59 -25.79
C ALA A 29 14.55 1.31 -24.59
N SER A 30 15.41 2.24 -24.18
CA SER A 30 16.41 1.93 -23.17
C SER A 30 16.00 2.25 -21.73
N GLU A 31 14.98 3.04 -21.53
CA GLU A 31 14.57 3.38 -20.16
C GLU A 31 13.67 2.34 -19.50
N ALA A 32 12.99 1.55 -20.28
CA ALA A 32 12.15 0.48 -19.75
C ALA A 32 12.94 -0.78 -19.35
N ALA A 33 14.18 -0.90 -19.79
CA ALA A 33 14.98 -2.09 -19.55
C ALA A 33 15.74 -2.06 -18.21
N GLU A 34 16.01 -0.90 -17.67
CA GLU A 34 16.81 -0.79 -16.43
C GLU A 34 16.03 -1.13 -15.17
N THR A 35 14.73 -1.01 -15.19
CA THR A 35 13.89 -1.37 -14.03
C THR A 35 13.52 -2.85 -14.02
N ALA A 36 13.77 -3.56 -15.08
CA ALA A 36 13.42 -4.98 -15.21
C ALA A 36 14.53 -5.94 -14.76
N GLU A 37 15.74 -5.44 -14.52
CA GLU A 37 16.90 -6.32 -14.30
C GLU A 37 16.93 -7.07 -12.98
N THR A 38 16.11 -6.70 -12.02
CA THR A 38 16.17 -7.30 -10.68
C THR A 38 14.88 -8.00 -10.27
N ALA A 39 13.83 -7.88 -11.04
CA ALA A 39 12.58 -8.53 -10.71
C ALA A 39 12.37 -9.73 -11.63
N ALA A 40 12.24 -10.91 -11.03
CA ALA A 40 11.55 -12.00 -11.70
C ALA A 40 10.20 -11.49 -12.20
N PRO A 41 9.73 -11.95 -13.38
CA PRO A 41 8.44 -11.51 -13.89
C PRO A 41 7.41 -11.74 -12.80
N ALA A 42 6.77 -10.66 -12.36
CA ALA A 42 5.74 -10.75 -11.34
C ALA A 42 4.58 -11.55 -11.93
N VAL A 43 4.27 -12.64 -11.28
CA VAL A 43 3.07 -13.40 -11.61
C VAL A 43 1.87 -12.65 -11.03
N ALA A 44 0.92 -12.33 -11.87
CA ALA A 44 -0.30 -11.68 -11.43
C ALA A 44 -1.02 -12.56 -10.40
N PRO A 45 -1.51 -11.97 -9.30
CA PRO A 45 -2.28 -12.70 -8.32
C PRO A 45 -3.58 -13.23 -8.93
N LYS A 46 -4.07 -14.35 -8.43
CA LYS A 46 -5.35 -14.92 -8.88
C LYS A 46 -6.54 -14.02 -8.52
N VAL A 47 -6.46 -13.40 -7.36
CA VAL A 47 -7.41 -12.38 -6.92
C VAL A 47 -6.88 -11.03 -7.35
N THR A 48 -7.61 -10.35 -8.21
CA THR A 48 -7.25 -9.01 -8.68
C THR A 48 -7.53 -7.95 -7.61
N ALA A 49 -6.96 -6.77 -7.77
CA ALA A 49 -7.23 -5.64 -6.88
C ALA A 49 -8.73 -5.32 -6.79
N GLU A 50 -9.43 -5.34 -7.91
CA GLU A 50 -10.89 -5.10 -7.95
C GLU A 50 -11.68 -6.14 -7.17
N GLN A 51 -11.26 -7.40 -7.27
CA GLN A 51 -11.88 -8.48 -6.49
C GLN A 51 -11.61 -8.31 -5.01
N ALA A 52 -10.38 -7.97 -4.62
CA ALA A 52 -10.03 -7.71 -3.23
C ALA A 52 -10.83 -6.55 -2.65
N ILE A 53 -10.98 -5.45 -3.40
CA ILE A 53 -11.83 -4.31 -3.02
C ILE A 53 -13.27 -4.75 -2.82
N SER A 54 -13.81 -5.52 -3.75
CA SER A 54 -15.18 -6.03 -3.65
C SER A 54 -15.41 -6.91 -2.43
N ILE A 55 -14.43 -7.76 -2.11
CA ILE A 55 -14.47 -8.62 -0.93
C ILE A 55 -14.46 -7.77 0.34
N ALA A 56 -13.51 -6.85 0.45
CA ALA A 56 -13.36 -6.01 1.62
C ALA A 56 -14.59 -5.11 1.88
N LEU A 57 -15.18 -4.55 0.84
CA LEU A 57 -16.40 -3.73 0.97
C LEU A 57 -17.61 -4.54 1.42
N LYS A 58 -17.65 -5.84 1.17
CA LYS A 58 -18.69 -6.73 1.68
C LYS A 58 -18.50 -7.02 3.17
N GLU A 59 -17.25 -7.09 3.62
CA GLU A 59 -16.93 -7.29 5.03
C GLU A 59 -17.28 -6.07 5.89
N VAL A 60 -17.11 -4.88 5.32
CA VAL A 60 -17.40 -3.62 6.02
C VAL A 60 -18.40 -2.79 5.20
N PRO A 61 -19.70 -3.12 5.25
CA PRO A 61 -20.71 -2.40 4.50
C PRO A 61 -20.76 -0.91 4.86
N GLY A 62 -20.88 -0.06 3.84
CA GLY A 62 -20.95 1.39 4.01
C GLY A 62 -19.60 2.09 4.16
N SER A 63 -18.51 1.36 3.99
CA SER A 63 -17.15 1.91 3.95
C SER A 63 -16.71 2.24 2.52
N TRP A 64 -15.60 2.95 2.43
CA TRP A 64 -14.87 3.17 1.19
C TRP A 64 -13.39 2.84 1.38
N VAL A 65 -12.71 2.44 0.32
CA VAL A 65 -11.29 2.07 0.37
C VAL A 65 -10.44 3.33 0.40
N SER A 66 -9.71 3.52 1.47
CA SER A 66 -8.77 4.62 1.64
C SER A 66 -7.35 4.27 1.23
N GLU A 67 -6.96 3.01 1.37
CA GLU A 67 -5.64 2.52 0.96
C GLU A 67 -5.74 1.07 0.47
N LEU A 68 -4.93 0.74 -0.53
CA LEU A 68 -4.81 -0.60 -1.07
C LEU A 68 -3.34 -0.89 -1.34
N ASP A 69 -2.82 -1.92 -0.70
CA ASP A 69 -1.45 -2.38 -0.89
C ASP A 69 -1.41 -3.86 -1.24
N PHE A 70 -0.43 -4.22 -2.05
CA PHE A 70 -0.13 -5.61 -2.35
C PHE A 70 1.14 -6.03 -1.63
N ASP A 71 1.01 -6.98 -0.72
CA ASP A 71 2.13 -7.52 0.03
C ASP A 71 2.53 -8.90 -0.51
N SER A 72 3.73 -8.96 -1.05
CA SER A 72 4.34 -10.18 -1.53
C SER A 72 5.60 -10.46 -0.73
N ARG A 73 5.53 -11.43 0.16
CA ARG A 73 6.60 -11.77 1.10
C ARG A 73 7.35 -13.05 0.74
N GLY A 74 7.50 -13.33 -0.53
CA GLY A 74 8.30 -14.44 -1.02
C GLY A 74 7.81 -15.82 -0.60
N GLN A 75 8.02 -16.23 0.64
CA GLN A 75 7.61 -17.54 1.14
C GLN A 75 6.23 -17.59 1.79
N GLN A 76 5.65 -16.43 2.07
CA GLN A 76 4.28 -16.32 2.57
C GLN A 76 3.31 -16.10 1.43
N ALA A 77 2.06 -16.42 1.65
CA ALA A 77 1.01 -16.15 0.69
C ALA A 77 0.92 -14.65 0.42
N ASP A 78 0.84 -14.28 -0.85
CA ASP A 78 0.60 -12.91 -1.26
C ASP A 78 -0.75 -12.44 -0.73
N THR A 79 -0.79 -11.21 -0.26
CA THR A 79 -1.96 -10.66 0.43
C THR A 79 -2.27 -9.27 -0.09
N TRP A 80 -3.54 -8.98 -0.27
CA TRP A 80 -4.05 -7.63 -0.45
C TRP A 80 -4.37 -7.05 0.92
N GLU A 81 -3.71 -5.96 1.27
CA GLU A 81 -3.99 -5.18 2.48
C GLU A 81 -4.85 -3.98 2.10
N LEU A 82 -6.03 -3.88 2.70
CA LEU A 82 -6.96 -2.79 2.45
C LEU A 82 -7.26 -2.03 3.73
N GLU A 83 -7.14 -0.73 3.67
CA GLU A 83 -7.69 0.15 4.68
C GLU A 83 -9.02 0.70 4.20
N LEU A 84 -10.04 0.52 4.99
CA LEU A 84 -11.39 0.98 4.73
C LEU A 84 -11.77 2.06 5.75
N THR A 85 -12.40 3.11 5.28
CA THR A 85 -12.92 4.16 6.15
C THR A 85 -14.44 4.15 6.16
N LYS A 86 -15.00 4.14 7.34
CA LYS A 86 -16.44 4.22 7.58
C LYS A 86 -16.74 5.27 8.63
N GLY A 87 -17.15 6.45 8.20
CA GLY A 87 -17.29 7.59 9.13
C GLY A 87 -15.93 7.97 9.74
N ALA A 88 -15.82 7.89 11.04
CA ALA A 88 -14.59 8.14 11.80
C ALA A 88 -13.77 6.86 12.07
N GLU A 89 -14.31 5.70 11.72
CA GLU A 89 -13.67 4.41 11.97
C GLU A 89 -12.80 3.99 10.79
N ARG A 90 -11.65 3.42 11.12
CA ARG A 90 -10.79 2.75 10.15
C ARG A 90 -10.84 1.25 10.36
N HIS A 91 -10.90 0.53 9.28
CA HIS A 91 -10.90 -0.93 9.28
C HIS A 91 -9.78 -1.43 8.39
N GLU A 92 -9.01 -2.37 8.88
CA GLU A 92 -8.02 -3.07 8.10
C GLU A 92 -8.56 -4.44 7.71
N VAL A 93 -8.49 -4.76 6.43
CA VAL A 93 -8.92 -6.03 5.88
C VAL A 93 -7.82 -6.60 5.01
N ASP A 94 -7.36 -7.79 5.35
CA ASP A 94 -6.38 -8.52 4.56
C ASP A 94 -7.10 -9.64 3.79
N VAL A 95 -6.86 -9.68 2.49
CA VAL A 95 -7.44 -10.66 1.58
C VAL A 95 -6.34 -11.49 0.94
N ASP A 96 -6.42 -12.80 1.10
CA ASP A 96 -5.49 -13.71 0.44
C ASP A 96 -5.59 -13.60 -1.08
N ALA A 97 -4.46 -13.31 -1.72
CA ALA A 97 -4.41 -13.05 -3.15
C ALA A 97 -4.56 -14.32 -4.02
N ALA A 98 -4.49 -15.49 -3.43
CA ALA A 98 -4.69 -16.76 -4.13
C ALA A 98 -6.12 -17.27 -4.02
N SER A 99 -6.74 -17.12 -2.86
CA SER A 99 -8.07 -17.70 -2.55
C SER A 99 -9.20 -16.70 -2.43
N GLY A 100 -8.88 -15.42 -2.17
CA GLY A 100 -9.86 -14.39 -1.87
C GLY A 100 -10.44 -14.48 -0.46
N LYS A 101 -9.86 -15.30 0.41
CA LYS A 101 -10.28 -15.39 1.80
C LYS A 101 -9.80 -14.16 2.58
N VAL A 102 -10.67 -13.66 3.45
CA VAL A 102 -10.30 -12.66 4.43
C VAL A 102 -9.50 -13.33 5.53
N THR A 103 -8.24 -12.91 5.70
CA THR A 103 -7.32 -13.47 6.68
C THR A 103 -7.19 -12.61 7.92
N LYS A 104 -7.52 -11.33 7.80
CA LYS A 104 -7.54 -10.38 8.91
C LYS A 104 -8.65 -9.37 8.72
N GLN A 105 -9.33 -9.06 9.78
CA GLN A 105 -10.26 -7.94 9.86
C GLN A 105 -10.13 -7.30 11.24
N GLN A 106 -9.79 -6.03 11.25
CA GLN A 106 -9.60 -5.27 12.48
C GLN A 106 -10.20 -3.89 12.30
N ALA A 107 -10.91 -3.43 13.30
CA ALA A 107 -11.32 -2.04 13.39
C ALA A 107 -10.32 -1.31 14.28
N ASP A 108 -9.69 -0.29 13.75
CA ASP A 108 -8.90 0.64 14.54
C ASP A 108 -9.86 1.75 14.98
N GLN A 109 -10.25 1.70 16.23
CA GLN A 109 -10.83 2.86 16.87
C GLN A 109 -9.65 3.73 17.26
N ASP A 110 -9.63 4.95 16.80
CA ASP A 110 -8.79 5.96 17.41
C ASP A 110 -9.28 6.10 18.84
N ASP A 111 -8.72 5.32 19.74
CA ASP A 111 -8.85 5.55 21.16
C ASP A 111 -8.18 6.89 21.42
N ASP A 112 -8.96 7.95 21.33
CA ASP A 112 -8.61 9.21 21.95
C ASP A 112 -8.48 8.88 23.44
N ASP A 113 -7.27 8.51 23.83
CA ASP A 113 -6.87 8.47 25.22
C ASP A 113 -7.09 9.86 25.77
N GLN A 114 -8.31 10.12 26.19
CA GLN A 114 -8.57 11.17 27.13
C GLN A 114 -7.88 10.75 28.41
N ASN A 115 -6.62 11.13 28.46
CA ASN A 115 -5.86 11.14 29.67
C ASN A 115 -6.53 12.18 30.55
N GLU A 116 -7.56 11.77 31.26
CA GLU A 116 -8.06 12.52 32.38
C GLU A 116 -7.00 12.38 33.45
N ASP A 117 -6.07 13.32 33.43
CA ASP A 117 -5.22 13.61 34.57
C ASP A 117 -6.15 13.99 35.70
N GLY A 118 -6.51 12.99 36.47
CA GLY A 118 -7.15 13.19 37.74
C GLY A 118 -6.20 13.94 38.66
N ASP A 119 -6.39 15.23 38.73
CA ASP A 119 -5.81 16.07 39.75
C ASP A 119 -6.45 15.71 41.09
N ASP A 120 -5.86 14.74 41.76
CA ASP A 120 -6.14 14.43 43.13
C ASP A 120 -5.51 15.51 43.98
N GLY A 121 -6.25 16.60 44.14
CA GLY A 121 -5.94 17.61 45.14
C GLY A 121 -6.13 17.04 46.53
N ASP A 122 -5.04 16.67 47.14
CA ASP A 122 -4.97 16.44 48.56
C ASP A 122 -5.03 17.77 49.25
N ASP A 123 -6.22 18.07 49.77
CA ASP A 123 -6.39 19.09 50.79
C ASP A 123 -6.46 18.42 52.14
N ASP A 124 -5.44 18.62 52.86
CA ASP A 124 -5.44 18.54 54.32
C ASP A 124 -5.79 19.83 54.98
#